data_1debe6e74be338ce0e09ad48bc223c39
#
_entry.id   1debe6e74be338ce0e09ad48bc223c39
#
_cell.length_a   1.000
_cell.length_b   1.000
_cell.length_c   1.000
_cell.angle_alpha   90.00
_cell.angle_beta   90.00
_cell.angle_gamma   90.00
#
_symmetry.space_group_name_H-M   'P 1'
#
loop_
_entity.id
_entity.type
_entity.pdbx_description
1 polymer ?
#
loop_
_entity_poly.entity_id
_entity_poly.type
_entity_poly.pdbx_seq_one_letter_code
_entity_poly.pdbx_strand_id
1 'polypeptide(L)'
;MSAVRLKKKYEKLVLELRYLTADYDYHRLVYGTAQKRFEESFEHWRIEQGLLTPAEARAVQGVVPKEEFTDVVTIEEDENTKKRIEKVATILFKKIAKATHPDKLLHLSEEERATRLQMFIEARKASSRREWYRLLCIATDLAISLPIPTKEHITLLESKNSELRDTIQYMEKTYVWVYDQMPNEESKHRLFKEFASVIGYVPVK
;
A
#
# COMPACT_ATOMS: atom_id res chain seq x y z
N MET A 1 25.25 -8.45 -19.49
CA MET A 1 24.11 -7.80 -20.15
C MET A 1 24.64 -6.53 -20.81
N SER A 2 24.27 -6.24 -22.09
CA SER A 2 24.69 -5.00 -22.72
C SER A 2 24.07 -3.77 -22.05
N ALA A 3 24.72 -2.59 -22.12
CA ALA A 3 24.21 -1.35 -21.53
C ALA A 3 22.81 -0.99 -22.05
N VAL A 4 22.53 -1.27 -23.32
CA VAL A 4 21.21 -1.04 -23.94
C VAL A 4 20.16 -1.95 -23.31
N ARG A 5 20.44 -3.23 -23.11
CA ARG A 5 19.51 -4.16 -22.45
C ARG A 5 19.25 -3.78 -21.00
N LEU A 6 20.28 -3.34 -20.27
CA LEU A 6 20.14 -2.87 -18.89
C LEU A 6 19.22 -1.66 -18.82
N LYS A 7 19.41 -0.66 -19.70
CA LYS A 7 18.57 0.54 -19.79
C LYS A 7 17.12 0.18 -20.08
N LYS A 8 16.85 -0.68 -21.08
CA LYS A 8 15.50 -1.11 -21.43
C LYS A 8 14.81 -1.89 -20.32
N LYS A 9 15.54 -2.76 -19.62
CA LYS A 9 15.02 -3.49 -18.46
C LYS A 9 14.64 -2.52 -17.32
N TYR A 10 15.48 -1.54 -17.04
CA TYR A 10 15.22 -0.50 -16.05
C TYR A 10 13.97 0.32 -16.40
N GLU A 11 13.86 0.82 -17.65
CA GLU A 11 12.69 1.56 -18.12
C GLU A 11 11.41 0.73 -17.94
N LYS A 12 11.41 -0.54 -18.32
CA LYS A 12 10.28 -1.46 -18.11
C LYS A 12 9.89 -1.57 -16.65
N LEU A 13 10.86 -1.80 -15.75
CA LEU A 13 10.60 -1.96 -14.32
C LEU A 13 10.08 -0.68 -13.66
N VAL A 14 10.53 0.49 -14.12
CA VAL A 14 10.01 1.79 -13.66
C VAL A 14 8.56 1.99 -14.09
N LEU A 15 8.20 1.63 -15.33
CA LEU A 15 6.80 1.69 -15.78
C LEU A 15 5.91 0.72 -15.00
N GLU A 16 6.41 -0.48 -14.74
CA GLU A 16 5.72 -1.47 -13.92
C GLU A 16 5.54 -0.98 -12.47
N LEU A 17 6.58 -0.37 -11.88
CA LEU A 17 6.51 0.25 -10.55
C LEU A 17 5.43 1.32 -10.48
N ARG A 18 5.34 2.20 -11.49
CA ARG A 18 4.30 3.24 -11.55
C ARG A 18 2.90 2.64 -11.57
N TYR A 19 2.69 1.64 -12.41
CA TYR A 19 1.42 0.91 -12.47
C TYR A 19 1.08 0.30 -11.09
N LEU A 20 1.99 -0.49 -10.53
CA LEU A 20 1.77 -1.15 -9.24
C LEU A 20 1.58 -0.16 -8.08
N THR A 21 2.25 0.99 -8.11
CA THR A 21 2.05 2.02 -7.08
C THR A 21 0.66 2.64 -7.18
N ALA A 22 0.19 2.94 -8.40
CA ALA A 22 -1.16 3.46 -8.61
C ALA A 22 -2.23 2.42 -8.24
N ASP A 23 -2.02 1.17 -8.60
CA ASP A 23 -2.89 0.04 -8.27
C ASP A 23 -2.97 -0.20 -6.76
N TYR A 24 -1.83 -0.19 -6.06
CA TYR A 24 -1.76 -0.26 -4.61
C TYR A 24 -2.51 0.91 -3.93
N ASP A 25 -2.36 2.14 -4.43
CA ASP A 25 -3.06 3.31 -3.87
C ASP A 25 -4.57 3.20 -4.07
N TYR A 26 -5.03 2.67 -5.22
CA TYR A 26 -6.44 2.35 -5.47
C TYR A 26 -6.96 1.30 -4.48
N HIS A 27 -6.27 0.16 -4.35
CA HIS A 27 -6.66 -0.89 -3.42
C HIS A 27 -6.71 -0.40 -1.98
N ARG A 28 -5.74 0.41 -1.57
CA ARG A 28 -5.71 0.99 -0.24
C ARG A 28 -6.87 1.95 0.03
N LEU A 29 -7.26 2.75 -0.98
CA LEU A 29 -8.42 3.63 -0.88
C LEU A 29 -9.71 2.84 -0.73
N VAL A 30 -9.93 1.85 -1.62
CA VAL A 30 -11.11 0.97 -1.59
C VAL A 30 -11.16 0.21 -0.27
N TYR A 31 -10.04 -0.40 0.15
CA TYR A 31 -9.96 -1.14 1.41
C TYR A 31 -10.34 -0.27 2.61
N GLY A 32 -9.81 0.95 2.71
CA GLY A 32 -10.12 1.86 3.82
C GLY A 32 -11.59 2.25 3.92
N THR A 33 -12.29 2.38 2.77
CA THR A 33 -13.74 2.67 2.74
C THR A 33 -14.58 1.41 2.97
N ALA A 34 -14.14 0.27 2.43
CA ALA A 34 -14.81 -1.01 2.57
C ALA A 34 -14.73 -1.56 4.00
N GLN A 35 -13.60 -1.37 4.68
CA GLN A 35 -13.38 -1.87 6.02
C GLN A 35 -14.46 -1.38 6.99
N LYS A 36 -14.73 -0.09 7.02
CA LYS A 36 -15.76 0.49 7.90
C LYS A 36 -17.14 -0.11 7.61
N ARG A 37 -17.50 -0.21 6.32
CA ARG A 37 -18.78 -0.80 5.91
C ARG A 37 -18.89 -2.28 6.29
N PHE A 38 -17.81 -3.04 6.11
CA PHE A 38 -17.74 -4.44 6.51
C PHE A 38 -17.94 -4.60 8.01
N GLU A 39 -17.19 -3.84 8.82
CA GLU A 39 -17.27 -3.89 10.29
C GLU A 39 -18.67 -3.55 10.79
N GLU A 40 -19.27 -2.45 10.30
CA GLU A 40 -20.63 -2.02 10.69
C GLU A 40 -21.69 -3.07 10.26
N SER A 41 -21.62 -3.58 9.04
CA SER A 41 -22.58 -4.55 8.52
C SER A 41 -22.43 -5.91 9.17
N PHE A 42 -21.20 -6.35 9.43
CA PHE A 42 -20.94 -7.61 10.13
C PHE A 42 -21.42 -7.54 11.58
N GLU A 43 -21.16 -6.44 12.28
CA GLU A 43 -21.61 -6.27 13.66
C GLU A 43 -23.14 -6.30 13.77
N HIS A 44 -23.84 -5.62 12.85
CA HIS A 44 -25.31 -5.67 12.80
C HIS A 44 -25.81 -7.09 12.57
N TRP A 45 -25.28 -7.77 11.54
CA TRP A 45 -25.63 -9.15 11.22
C TRP A 45 -25.33 -10.10 12.40
N ARG A 46 -24.19 -9.96 13.07
CA ARG A 46 -23.79 -10.79 14.22
C ARG A 46 -24.80 -10.70 15.35
N ILE A 47 -25.24 -9.48 15.67
CA ILE A 47 -26.24 -9.22 16.71
C ILE A 47 -27.58 -9.88 16.34
N GLU A 48 -28.04 -9.71 15.11
CA GLU A 48 -29.27 -10.35 14.59
C GLU A 48 -29.21 -11.88 14.68
N GLN A 49 -28.04 -12.48 14.46
CA GLN A 49 -27.84 -13.94 14.56
C GLN A 49 -27.62 -14.40 16.00
N GLY A 50 -27.59 -13.50 16.99
CA GLY A 50 -27.32 -13.84 18.39
C GLY A 50 -25.93 -14.48 18.58
N LEU A 51 -24.91 -13.97 17.91
CA LEU A 51 -23.55 -14.48 18.01
C LEU A 51 -22.74 -13.68 19.05
N LEU A 52 -22.06 -14.37 19.97
CA LEU A 52 -21.10 -13.79 20.91
C LEU A 52 -19.70 -13.71 20.26
N THR A 53 -18.99 -12.62 20.53
CA THR A 53 -17.57 -12.54 20.22
C THR A 53 -16.79 -13.60 21.02
N PRO A 54 -15.60 -14.00 20.57
CA PRO A 54 -14.73 -14.90 21.33
C PRO A 54 -14.42 -14.36 22.74
N ALA A 55 -14.34 -13.05 22.92
CA ALA A 55 -14.12 -12.41 24.22
C ALA A 55 -15.36 -12.50 25.12
N GLU A 56 -16.54 -12.19 24.60
CA GLU A 56 -17.82 -12.32 25.30
C GLU A 56 -18.11 -13.78 25.70
N ALA A 57 -17.86 -14.73 24.78
CA ALA A 57 -18.02 -16.15 25.04
C ALA A 57 -17.09 -16.64 26.17
N ARG A 58 -15.83 -16.17 26.20
CA ARG A 58 -14.88 -16.49 27.29
C ARG A 58 -15.27 -15.83 28.61
N ALA A 59 -15.75 -14.58 28.57
CA ALA A 59 -16.24 -13.90 29.78
C ALA A 59 -17.40 -14.66 30.43
N VAL A 60 -18.33 -15.18 29.62
CA VAL A 60 -19.44 -16.04 30.10
C VAL A 60 -18.91 -17.37 30.68
N GLN A 61 -17.77 -17.87 30.16
CA GLN A 61 -17.14 -19.11 30.63
C GLN A 61 -16.10 -18.92 31.74
N GLY A 62 -15.82 -17.67 32.16
CA GLY A 62 -14.88 -17.37 33.27
C GLY A 62 -13.39 -17.51 32.88
N VAL A 63 -13.03 -17.52 31.62
CA VAL A 63 -11.64 -17.65 31.13
C VAL A 63 -11.04 -16.29 30.79
N VAL A 64 -9.95 -15.91 31.49
CA VAL A 64 -9.20 -14.67 31.21
C VAL A 64 -8.25 -14.87 30.02
N PRO A 65 -8.25 -14.02 28.99
CA PRO A 65 -7.37 -14.16 27.82
C PRO A 65 -5.91 -13.85 28.16
N LYS A 66 -4.97 -14.68 27.67
CA LYS A 66 -3.59 -14.25 27.43
C LYS A 66 -3.54 -13.61 26.05
N GLU A 67 -3.15 -12.34 26.01
CA GLU A 67 -2.89 -11.66 24.75
C GLU A 67 -1.64 -12.27 24.09
N GLU A 68 -1.83 -12.92 22.94
CA GLU A 68 -0.72 -13.28 22.05
C GLU A 68 -0.59 -12.19 20.98
N PHE A 69 0.43 -11.35 21.15
CA PHE A 69 0.89 -10.45 20.08
C PHE A 69 1.57 -11.29 18.99
N THR A 70 1.02 -11.30 17.79
CA THR A 70 1.74 -11.80 16.62
C THR A 70 2.68 -10.71 16.12
N ASP A 71 3.97 -10.96 16.28
CA ASP A 71 5.03 -10.13 15.71
C ASP A 71 4.89 -10.08 14.18
N VAL A 72 4.75 -8.87 13.65
CA VAL A 72 4.88 -8.61 12.22
C VAL A 72 6.34 -8.88 11.85
N VAL A 73 6.56 -9.89 11.03
CA VAL A 73 7.89 -10.22 10.48
C VAL A 73 8.36 -9.03 9.62
N THR A 74 9.16 -8.17 10.21
CA THR A 74 9.94 -7.16 9.47
C THR A 74 11.11 -7.88 8.83
N ILE A 75 11.12 -7.97 7.50
CA ILE A 75 12.28 -8.42 6.72
C ILE A 75 13.40 -7.41 6.98
N GLU A 76 14.47 -7.84 7.68
CA GLU A 76 15.64 -7.02 7.91
C GLU A 76 16.37 -6.79 6.56
N GLU A 77 16.21 -5.60 5.98
CA GLU A 77 17.01 -5.17 4.84
C GLU A 77 18.47 -4.98 5.27
N ASP A 78 19.40 -5.50 4.43
CA ASP A 78 20.84 -5.32 4.61
C ASP A 78 21.22 -3.82 4.69
N GLU A 79 22.07 -3.47 5.64
CA GLU A 79 22.52 -2.10 5.96
C GLU A 79 23.10 -1.37 4.72
N ASN A 80 23.78 -2.11 3.82
CA ASN A 80 24.31 -1.56 2.58
C ASN A 80 23.19 -1.18 1.60
N THR A 81 22.15 -1.99 1.54
CA THR A 81 20.96 -1.73 0.72
C THR A 81 20.20 -0.51 1.22
N LYS A 82 20.02 -0.35 2.55
CA LYS A 82 19.43 0.84 3.16
C LYS A 82 20.17 2.13 2.79
N LYS A 83 21.51 2.14 2.93
CA LYS A 83 22.35 3.30 2.58
C LYS A 83 22.27 3.67 1.09
N ARG A 84 22.17 2.68 0.20
CA ARG A 84 22.01 2.90 -1.26
C ARG A 84 20.65 3.50 -1.59
N ILE A 85 19.59 2.98 -0.99
CA ILE A 85 18.22 3.50 -1.12
C ILE A 85 18.15 4.96 -0.67
N GLU A 86 18.71 5.29 0.49
CA GLU A 86 18.76 6.66 1.03
C GLU A 86 19.49 7.63 0.08
N LYS A 87 20.59 7.17 -0.53
CA LYS A 87 21.35 7.96 -1.50
C LYS A 87 20.53 8.27 -2.76
N VAL A 88 19.86 7.27 -3.31
CA VAL A 88 18.98 7.44 -4.48
C VAL A 88 17.80 8.35 -4.13
N ALA A 89 17.14 8.13 -3.00
CA ALA A 89 16.02 8.95 -2.52
C ALA A 89 16.43 10.43 -2.36
N THR A 90 17.59 10.69 -1.75
CA THR A 90 18.11 12.04 -1.56
C THR A 90 18.37 12.76 -2.89
N ILE A 91 18.97 12.06 -3.86
CA ILE A 91 19.23 12.63 -5.20
C ILE A 91 17.91 12.94 -5.92
N LEU A 92 16.96 12.03 -5.90
CA LEU A 92 15.66 12.21 -6.54
C LEU A 92 14.91 13.37 -5.89
N PHE A 93 14.81 13.41 -4.57
CA PHE A 93 14.12 14.49 -3.86
C PHE A 93 14.71 15.87 -4.19
N LYS A 94 16.06 16.02 -4.20
CA LYS A 94 16.70 17.27 -4.58
C LYS A 94 16.34 17.72 -6.00
N LYS A 95 16.30 16.79 -6.95
CA LYS A 95 15.92 17.10 -8.34
C LYS A 95 14.44 17.49 -8.44
N ILE A 96 13.55 16.77 -7.76
CA ILE A 96 12.12 17.07 -7.72
C ILE A 96 11.90 18.44 -7.09
N ALA A 97 12.46 18.69 -5.91
CA ALA A 97 12.36 19.98 -5.23
C ALA A 97 12.81 21.15 -6.12
N LYS A 98 13.92 20.96 -6.85
CA LYS A 98 14.42 21.97 -7.81
C LYS A 98 13.46 22.20 -8.99
N ALA A 99 12.75 21.18 -9.44
CA ALA A 99 11.80 21.26 -10.57
C ALA A 99 10.42 21.80 -10.16
N THR A 100 10.05 21.65 -8.89
CA THR A 100 8.71 22.00 -8.36
C THR A 100 8.75 23.17 -7.36
N HIS A 101 9.89 23.88 -7.25
CA HIS A 101 10.03 25.03 -6.34
C HIS A 101 9.08 26.16 -6.76
N PRO A 102 8.31 26.77 -5.82
CA PRO A 102 7.33 27.80 -6.14
C PRO A 102 7.86 28.94 -7.02
N ASP A 103 9.08 29.41 -6.76
CA ASP A 103 9.69 30.50 -7.54
C ASP A 103 9.86 30.17 -9.03
N LYS A 104 9.96 28.88 -9.37
CA LYS A 104 10.09 28.41 -10.76
C LYS A 104 8.75 28.19 -11.45
N LEU A 105 7.66 28.24 -10.72
CA LEU A 105 6.32 27.95 -11.23
C LEU A 105 5.55 29.19 -11.61
N LEU A 106 6.11 30.40 -11.42
CA LEU A 106 5.43 31.70 -11.64
C LEU A 106 4.95 31.91 -13.09
N HIS A 107 5.60 31.27 -14.06
CA HIS A 107 5.28 31.37 -15.49
C HIS A 107 4.27 30.28 -15.96
N LEU A 108 3.86 29.37 -15.10
CA LEU A 108 2.92 28.31 -15.42
C LEU A 108 1.48 28.79 -15.17
N SER A 109 0.52 28.10 -15.80
CA SER A 109 -0.91 28.26 -15.49
C SER A 109 -1.20 27.92 -14.02
N GLU A 110 -2.31 28.42 -13.51
CA GLU A 110 -2.72 28.14 -12.12
C GLU A 110 -2.91 26.65 -11.85
N GLU A 111 -3.49 25.92 -12.81
CA GLU A 111 -3.71 24.47 -12.75
C GLU A 111 -2.39 23.69 -12.75
N GLU A 112 -1.46 24.03 -13.66
CA GLU A 112 -0.14 23.39 -13.70
C GLU A 112 0.67 23.69 -12.44
N ARG A 113 0.54 24.90 -11.90
CA ARG A 113 1.19 25.30 -10.64
C ARG A 113 0.66 24.49 -9.48
N ALA A 114 -0.67 24.35 -9.37
CA ALA A 114 -1.31 23.54 -8.34
C ALA A 114 -0.86 22.07 -8.41
N THR A 115 -0.84 21.49 -9.61
CA THR A 115 -0.37 20.13 -9.86
C THR A 115 1.08 19.93 -9.42
N ARG A 116 1.99 20.85 -9.79
CA ARG A 116 3.41 20.77 -9.40
C ARG A 116 3.63 20.98 -7.91
N LEU A 117 2.85 21.86 -7.29
CA LEU A 117 2.88 22.04 -5.84
C LEU A 117 2.43 20.78 -5.11
N GLN A 118 1.39 20.11 -5.60
CA GLN A 118 0.93 18.84 -5.05
C GLN A 118 2.02 17.77 -5.16
N MET A 119 2.69 17.64 -6.31
CA MET A 119 3.83 16.74 -6.49
C MET A 119 4.98 17.04 -5.52
N PHE A 120 5.24 18.31 -5.20
CA PHE A 120 6.23 18.68 -4.19
C PHE A 120 5.84 18.20 -2.79
N ILE A 121 4.57 18.39 -2.41
CA ILE A 121 4.03 17.93 -1.11
C ILE A 121 4.15 16.41 -0.99
N GLU A 122 3.78 15.69 -2.05
CA GLU A 122 3.89 14.23 -2.10
C GLU A 122 5.34 13.75 -2.02
N ALA A 123 6.24 14.40 -2.75
CA ALA A 123 7.67 14.08 -2.70
C ALA A 123 8.26 14.32 -1.30
N ARG A 124 7.83 15.39 -0.61
CA ARG A 124 8.24 15.67 0.77
C ARG A 124 7.75 14.58 1.73
N LYS A 125 6.49 14.14 1.60
CA LYS A 125 5.92 13.02 2.37
C LYS A 125 6.67 11.72 2.09
N ALA A 126 6.90 11.40 0.81
CA ALA A 126 7.63 10.20 0.41
C ALA A 126 9.08 10.21 0.95
N SER A 127 9.76 11.36 0.90
CA SER A 127 11.11 11.51 1.45
C SER A 127 11.15 11.30 2.96
N SER A 128 10.20 11.87 3.72
CA SER A 128 10.14 11.70 5.18
C SER A 128 9.84 10.25 5.60
N ARG A 129 9.13 9.50 4.77
CA ARG A 129 8.79 8.08 4.99
C ARG A 129 9.80 7.10 4.38
N ARG A 130 10.87 7.61 3.75
CA ARG A 130 11.87 6.81 3.02
C ARG A 130 11.28 5.98 1.87
N GLU A 131 10.18 6.40 1.29
CA GLU A 131 9.48 5.76 0.17
C GLU A 131 10.15 6.13 -1.17
N TRP A 132 11.40 5.66 -1.38
CA TRP A 132 12.21 5.98 -2.55
C TRP A 132 11.53 5.68 -3.89
N TYR A 133 10.69 4.65 -3.91
CA TYR A 133 9.94 4.22 -5.09
C TYR A 133 8.91 5.28 -5.51
N ARG A 134 8.26 5.95 -4.56
CA ARG A 134 7.35 7.07 -4.85
C ARG A 134 8.10 8.28 -5.41
N LEU A 135 9.28 8.58 -4.90
CA LEU A 135 10.12 9.63 -5.46
C LEU A 135 10.53 9.30 -6.90
N LEU A 136 10.77 8.04 -7.22
CA LEU A 136 11.07 7.60 -8.58
C LEU A 136 9.86 7.78 -9.53
N CYS A 137 8.65 7.47 -9.08
CA CYS A 137 7.42 7.72 -9.82
C CYS A 137 7.23 9.22 -10.10
N ILE A 138 7.31 10.08 -9.08
CA ILE A 138 7.18 11.54 -9.22
C ILE A 138 8.25 12.11 -10.15
N ALA A 139 9.50 11.66 -10.04
CA ALA A 139 10.57 12.09 -10.93
C ALA A 139 10.29 11.72 -12.40
N THR A 140 9.68 10.56 -12.63
CA THR A 140 9.29 10.11 -13.97
C THR A 140 8.14 10.96 -14.53
N ASP A 141 7.14 11.28 -13.71
CA ASP A 141 6.01 12.14 -14.09
C ASP A 141 6.45 13.58 -14.43
N LEU A 142 7.48 14.06 -13.74
CA LEU A 142 8.12 15.35 -14.03
C LEU A 142 9.12 15.30 -15.18
N ALA A 143 9.27 14.17 -15.88
CA ALA A 143 10.28 13.93 -16.91
C ALA A 143 11.73 14.25 -16.46
N ILE A 144 12.01 14.08 -15.17
CA ILE A 144 13.34 14.30 -14.60
C ILE A 144 14.25 13.15 -15.03
N SER A 145 15.46 13.50 -15.50
CA SER A 145 16.47 12.51 -15.85
C SER A 145 16.82 11.62 -14.63
N LEU A 146 16.50 10.33 -14.78
CA LEU A 146 16.77 9.32 -13.76
C LEU A 146 18.27 8.99 -13.70
N PRO A 147 18.77 8.42 -12.58
CA PRO A 147 20.13 7.95 -12.47
C PRO A 147 20.44 6.89 -13.55
N ILE A 148 21.73 6.81 -13.96
CA ILE A 148 22.17 5.75 -14.87
C ILE A 148 21.88 4.40 -14.22
N PRO A 149 21.16 3.49 -14.90
CA PRO A 149 20.78 2.21 -14.32
C PRO A 149 21.99 1.33 -14.02
N THR A 150 22.02 0.74 -12.84
CA THR A 150 22.96 -0.29 -12.43
C THR A 150 22.24 -1.62 -12.25
N LYS A 151 22.98 -2.72 -12.09
CA LYS A 151 22.37 -4.03 -11.76
C LYS A 151 21.65 -3.99 -10.42
N GLU A 152 22.21 -3.27 -9.45
CA GLU A 152 21.58 -3.09 -8.13
C GLU A 152 20.25 -2.35 -8.23
N HIS A 153 20.16 -1.30 -9.07
CA HIS A 153 18.87 -0.63 -9.29
C HIS A 153 17.81 -1.57 -9.89
N ILE A 154 18.23 -2.49 -10.77
CA ILE A 154 17.33 -3.53 -11.31
C ILE A 154 16.81 -4.43 -10.18
N THR A 155 17.72 -4.96 -9.36
CA THR A 155 17.35 -5.86 -8.25
C THR A 155 16.40 -5.18 -7.25
N LEU A 156 16.67 -3.92 -6.89
CA LEU A 156 15.79 -3.15 -6.01
C LEU A 156 14.39 -2.94 -6.61
N LEU A 157 14.30 -2.63 -7.90
CA LEU A 157 13.02 -2.47 -8.59
C LEU A 157 12.26 -3.79 -8.70
N GLU A 158 12.94 -4.88 -9.03
CA GLU A 158 12.34 -6.22 -9.09
C GLU A 158 11.77 -6.64 -7.72
N SER A 159 12.54 -6.43 -6.65
CA SER A 159 12.10 -6.71 -5.28
C SER A 159 10.88 -5.87 -4.90
N LYS A 160 10.91 -4.55 -5.16
CA LYS A 160 9.78 -3.66 -4.82
C LYS A 160 8.53 -3.95 -5.64
N ASN A 161 8.68 -4.25 -6.93
CA ASN A 161 7.55 -4.63 -7.77
C ASN A 161 6.92 -5.95 -7.31
N SER A 162 7.73 -6.93 -6.87
CA SER A 162 7.23 -8.17 -6.27
C SER A 162 6.46 -7.89 -4.98
N GLU A 163 7.05 -7.13 -4.05
CA GLU A 163 6.41 -6.74 -2.78
C GLU A 163 5.04 -6.08 -2.99
N LEU A 164 4.97 -5.13 -3.95
CA LEU A 164 3.70 -4.46 -4.26
C LEU A 164 2.65 -5.44 -4.81
N ARG A 165 3.04 -6.33 -5.74
CA ARG A 165 2.13 -7.36 -6.27
C ARG A 165 1.61 -8.27 -5.16
N ASP A 166 2.52 -8.75 -4.32
CA ASP A 166 2.16 -9.66 -3.22
C ASP A 166 1.21 -8.98 -2.23
N THR A 167 1.45 -7.69 -1.94
CA THR A 167 0.59 -6.88 -1.06
C THR A 167 -0.81 -6.68 -1.68
N ILE A 168 -0.88 -6.32 -2.96
CA ILE A 168 -2.17 -6.16 -3.68
C ILE A 168 -2.92 -7.48 -3.67
N GLN A 169 -2.26 -8.57 -4.04
CA GLN A 169 -2.86 -9.91 -4.04
C GLN A 169 -3.33 -10.34 -2.64
N TYR A 170 -2.60 -9.96 -1.59
CA TYR A 170 -3.04 -10.20 -0.22
C TYR A 170 -4.32 -9.41 0.10
N MET A 171 -4.36 -8.11 -0.26
CA MET A 171 -5.53 -7.27 -0.02
C MET A 171 -6.77 -7.82 -0.72
N GLU A 172 -6.65 -8.29 -1.96
CA GLU A 172 -7.74 -8.90 -2.75
C GLU A 172 -8.32 -10.18 -2.14
N LYS A 173 -7.55 -10.89 -1.31
CA LYS A 173 -7.97 -12.12 -0.63
C LYS A 173 -8.61 -11.86 0.74
N THR A 174 -8.59 -10.63 1.24
CA THR A 174 -9.17 -10.32 2.55
C THR A 174 -10.71 -10.34 2.50
N TYR A 175 -11.34 -10.68 3.62
CA TYR A 175 -12.80 -10.64 3.76
C TYR A 175 -13.39 -9.26 3.45
N VAL A 176 -12.66 -8.19 3.81
CA VAL A 176 -13.06 -6.80 3.52
C VAL A 176 -13.15 -6.52 2.03
N TRP A 177 -12.15 -6.95 1.26
CA TRP A 177 -12.13 -6.78 -0.18
C TRP A 177 -13.22 -7.61 -0.86
N VAL A 178 -13.30 -8.88 -0.49
CA VAL A 178 -14.32 -9.80 -1.03
C VAL A 178 -15.74 -9.28 -0.76
N TYR A 179 -15.99 -8.77 0.45
CA TYR A 179 -17.26 -8.14 0.81
C TYR A 179 -17.63 -6.96 -0.10
N ASP A 180 -16.66 -6.09 -0.39
CA ASP A 180 -16.90 -4.92 -1.24
C ASP A 180 -17.27 -5.28 -2.68
N GLN A 181 -16.78 -6.41 -3.17
CA GLN A 181 -17.06 -6.91 -4.52
C GLN A 181 -18.36 -7.74 -4.60
N MET A 182 -19.01 -8.04 -3.47
CA MET A 182 -20.22 -8.87 -3.47
C MET A 182 -21.46 -8.11 -3.95
N PRO A 183 -22.22 -8.66 -4.90
CA PRO A 183 -23.30 -7.93 -5.57
C PRO A 183 -24.59 -7.82 -4.74
N ASN A 184 -24.80 -8.69 -3.74
CA ASN A 184 -26.06 -8.78 -3.00
C ASN A 184 -25.87 -9.20 -1.55
N GLU A 185 -26.87 -8.94 -0.72
CA GLU A 185 -26.86 -9.21 0.73
C GLU A 185 -26.78 -10.71 1.05
N GLU A 186 -27.38 -11.57 0.23
CA GLU A 186 -27.31 -13.03 0.46
C GLU A 186 -25.87 -13.55 0.39
N SER A 187 -25.09 -13.04 -0.58
CA SER A 187 -23.67 -13.38 -0.71
C SER A 187 -22.86 -12.83 0.46
N LYS A 188 -23.15 -11.60 0.90
CA LYS A 188 -22.53 -10.98 2.09
C LYS A 188 -22.82 -11.78 3.36
N HIS A 189 -24.06 -12.24 3.55
CA HIS A 189 -24.42 -13.07 4.70
C HIS A 189 -23.69 -14.42 4.70
N ARG A 190 -23.45 -15.02 3.53
CA ARG A 190 -22.61 -16.23 3.44
C ARG A 190 -21.18 -15.96 3.85
N LEU A 191 -20.61 -14.85 3.40
CA LEU A 191 -19.28 -14.40 3.79
C LEU A 191 -19.18 -14.16 5.29
N PHE A 192 -20.18 -13.52 5.88
CA PHE A 192 -20.23 -13.27 7.33
C PHE A 192 -20.28 -14.57 8.14
N LYS A 193 -21.01 -15.59 7.70
CA LYS A 193 -21.01 -16.90 8.34
C LYS A 193 -19.65 -17.55 8.32
N GLU A 194 -18.97 -17.49 7.17
CA GLU A 194 -17.60 -18.00 7.03
C GLU A 194 -16.63 -17.23 7.94
N PHE A 195 -16.64 -15.91 7.87
CA PHE A 195 -15.81 -15.05 8.71
C PHE A 195 -16.04 -15.29 10.20
N ALA A 196 -17.29 -15.36 10.66
CA ALA A 196 -17.66 -15.66 12.05
C ALA A 196 -17.10 -17.01 12.50
N SER A 197 -17.20 -18.03 11.64
CA SER A 197 -16.66 -19.36 11.91
C SER A 197 -15.15 -19.34 12.08
N VAL A 198 -14.43 -18.64 11.19
CA VAL A 198 -12.95 -18.56 11.23
C VAL A 198 -12.46 -17.81 12.47
N ILE A 199 -13.14 -16.72 12.86
CA ILE A 199 -12.77 -15.92 14.04
C ILE A 199 -13.23 -16.59 15.36
N GLY A 200 -14.14 -17.57 15.29
CA GLY A 200 -14.59 -18.31 16.46
C GLY A 200 -15.77 -17.66 17.21
N TYR A 201 -16.67 -16.99 16.52
CA TYR A 201 -17.94 -16.54 17.07
C TYR A 201 -18.83 -17.74 17.40
N VAL A 202 -19.57 -17.66 18.51
CA VAL A 202 -20.43 -18.76 18.99
C VAL A 202 -21.86 -18.26 19.23
N PRO A 203 -22.90 -19.10 19.01
CA PRO A 203 -24.27 -18.73 19.31
C PRO A 203 -24.50 -18.49 20.80
N VAL A 204 -25.33 -17.52 21.12
CA VAL A 204 -25.90 -17.38 22.48
C VAL A 204 -26.78 -18.61 22.74
N LYS A 205 -26.46 -19.38 23.80
CA LYS A 205 -27.26 -20.52 24.24
C LYS A 205 -28.51 -20.07 24.99
#